data_e20b9e8f8112df9a9feffde4777cf498
#
_entry.id   e20b9e8f8112df9a9feffde4777cf498
#
_cell.length_a   1.000
_cell.length_b   1.000
_cell.length_c   1.000
_cell.angle_alpha   90.00
_cell.angle_beta   90.00
_cell.angle_gamma   90.00
#
_symmetry.space_group_name_H-M   'P 1'
#
loop_
_entity.id
_entity.type
_entity.pdbx_description
1 polymer ?
#
loop_
_entity_poly.entity_id
_entity_poly.type
_entity_poly.pdbx_seq_one_letter_code
_entity_poly.pdbx_strand_id
1 'polypeptide(L)'
;MVETPLCKIAYKHKTDKCPRIKHCYTPFYYELLKDKPIKRVLEMGIGTMETMGHIPNYKIGASLYMWQEFFPEAQVFGADISPNAMIDDKRIKTYLCDETDEEQIKQLVNKVGSDVDLFIDDASHFVSHQIFLAKTILPLLKKDVIYIIEDVGMPDHIKKGLIDYDCHVPRIPHKRYLRNRIPKDRLLIVKNK
;
A
#
# COMPACT_ATOMS: atom_id res chain seq x y z
N MET A 1 9.84 -20.39 -1.25
CA MET A 1 9.71 -19.00 -0.73
C MET A 1 9.86 -19.10 0.78
N VAL A 2 10.75 -18.30 1.35
CA VAL A 2 10.95 -18.26 2.82
C VAL A 2 9.79 -17.48 3.44
N GLU A 3 9.12 -18.05 4.43
CA GLU A 3 8.07 -17.38 5.17
C GLU A 3 8.71 -16.42 6.19
N THR A 4 8.45 -15.12 6.04
CA THR A 4 8.97 -14.08 6.94
C THR A 4 8.03 -13.83 8.14
N PRO A 5 8.50 -13.16 9.22
CA PRO A 5 7.61 -12.71 10.29
C PRO A 5 6.41 -11.91 9.79
N LEU A 6 6.60 -11.00 8.81
CA LEU A 6 5.51 -10.24 8.22
C LEU A 6 4.49 -11.11 7.48
N CYS A 7 4.92 -12.23 6.86
CA CYS A 7 3.99 -13.19 6.25
C CYS A 7 3.05 -13.81 7.29
N LYS A 8 3.55 -14.12 8.49
CA LYS A 8 2.75 -14.69 9.59
C LYS A 8 1.73 -13.67 10.11
N ILE A 9 2.16 -12.42 10.31
CA ILE A 9 1.28 -11.31 10.71
C ILE A 9 0.19 -11.09 9.66
N ALA A 10 0.56 -10.99 8.39
CA ALA A 10 -0.38 -10.81 7.28
C ALA A 10 -1.41 -11.95 7.17
N TYR A 11 -0.96 -13.19 7.36
CA TYR A 11 -1.88 -14.34 7.38
C TYR A 11 -2.84 -14.32 8.57
N LYS A 12 -2.37 -13.89 9.75
CA LYS A 12 -3.18 -13.70 10.95
C LYS A 12 -4.30 -12.68 10.70
N HIS A 13 -3.98 -11.55 10.09
CA HIS A 13 -4.94 -10.48 9.79
C HIS A 13 -5.74 -10.69 8.50
N LYS A 14 -5.45 -11.75 7.72
CA LYS A 14 -6.17 -12.09 6.48
C LYS A 14 -6.05 -11.03 5.39
N THR A 15 -4.93 -10.26 5.34
CA THR A 15 -4.67 -9.38 4.21
C THR A 15 -4.22 -10.18 2.99
N ASP A 16 -4.68 -9.77 1.82
CA ASP A 16 -4.35 -10.39 0.53
C ASP A 16 -2.88 -10.21 0.12
N LYS A 17 -2.14 -9.30 0.75
CA LYS A 17 -0.69 -9.11 0.57
C LYS A 17 0.14 -10.36 0.97
N CYS A 18 -0.53 -11.34 1.61
CA CYS A 18 0.10 -12.57 2.11
C CYS A 18 0.19 -13.65 1.02
N PRO A 19 1.37 -14.31 0.84
CA PRO A 19 1.52 -15.41 -0.12
C PRO A 19 0.59 -16.60 0.09
N ARG A 20 0.08 -16.80 1.30
CA ARG A 20 -0.88 -17.87 1.61
C ARG A 20 -2.32 -17.51 1.18
N ILE A 21 -2.60 -16.22 0.91
CA ILE A 21 -3.91 -15.73 0.56
C ILE A 21 -3.97 -15.41 -0.93
N LYS A 22 -3.22 -14.36 -1.37
CA LYS A 22 -3.25 -13.92 -2.77
C LYS A 22 -1.87 -13.50 -3.28
N HIS A 23 -1.35 -12.34 -2.85
CA HIS A 23 -0.14 -11.72 -3.36
C HIS A 23 1.13 -12.13 -2.60
N CYS A 24 2.28 -12.07 -3.27
CA CYS A 24 3.57 -12.37 -2.67
C CYS A 24 4.33 -11.12 -2.21
N TYR A 25 3.63 -10.12 -1.67
CA TYR A 25 4.23 -8.82 -1.31
C TYR A 25 4.97 -8.86 0.03
N THR A 26 4.44 -9.55 1.04
CA THR A 26 5.00 -9.52 2.39
C THR A 26 6.45 -9.99 2.53
N PRO A 27 6.99 -10.96 1.76
CA PRO A 27 8.42 -11.26 1.81
C PRO A 27 9.29 -10.08 1.36
N PHE A 28 8.85 -9.37 0.31
CA PHE A 28 9.54 -8.18 -0.18
C PHE A 28 9.45 -7.03 0.83
N TYR A 29 8.26 -6.74 1.34
CA TYR A 29 8.07 -5.72 2.37
C TYR A 29 8.91 -5.96 3.61
N TYR A 30 9.00 -7.22 4.06
CA TYR A 30 9.83 -7.55 5.21
C TYR A 30 11.30 -7.19 4.97
N GLU A 31 11.88 -7.60 3.85
CA GLU A 31 13.28 -7.27 3.55
C GLU A 31 13.53 -5.77 3.37
N LEU A 32 12.57 -5.05 2.80
CA LEU A 32 12.66 -3.61 2.62
C LEU A 32 12.55 -2.81 3.92
N LEU A 33 11.74 -3.29 4.88
CA LEU A 33 11.22 -2.47 5.99
C LEU A 33 11.68 -2.91 7.38
N LYS A 34 12.19 -4.15 7.57
CA LYS A 34 12.48 -4.74 8.89
C LYS A 34 13.44 -3.92 9.77
N ASP A 35 14.37 -3.18 9.14
CA ASP A 35 15.40 -2.40 9.84
C ASP A 35 15.15 -0.89 9.73
N LYS A 36 13.95 -0.47 9.30
CA LYS A 36 13.63 0.95 9.13
C LYS A 36 12.83 1.50 10.30
N PRO A 37 13.14 2.72 10.76
CA PRO A 37 12.42 3.36 11.86
C PRO A 37 11.10 3.96 11.40
N ILE A 38 10.14 3.12 10.97
CA ILE A 38 8.83 3.55 10.51
C ILE A 38 7.96 3.94 11.71
N LYS A 39 7.54 5.20 11.75
CA LYS A 39 6.66 5.76 12.78
C LYS A 39 5.30 6.20 12.24
N ARG A 40 5.20 6.41 10.91
CA ARG A 40 3.97 6.85 10.29
C ARG A 40 3.75 6.13 8.97
N VAL A 41 2.66 5.36 8.91
CA VAL A 41 2.24 4.63 7.71
C VAL A 41 0.95 5.24 7.20
N LEU A 42 0.84 5.48 5.90
CA LEU A 42 -0.39 5.84 5.21
C LEU A 42 -0.64 4.83 4.08
N GLU A 43 -1.85 4.29 4.02
CA GLU A 43 -2.30 3.41 2.93
C GLU A 43 -3.55 4.01 2.27
N MET A 44 -3.52 4.18 0.95
CA MET A 44 -4.66 4.53 0.12
C MET A 44 -5.23 3.24 -0.47
N GLY A 45 -6.54 2.98 -0.22
CA GLY A 45 -7.19 1.71 -0.54
C GLY A 45 -7.18 0.75 0.65
N ILE A 46 -8.25 0.76 1.45
CA ILE A 46 -8.40 -0.09 2.64
C ILE A 46 -9.10 -1.40 2.27
N GLY A 47 -10.01 -1.33 1.31
CA GLY A 47 -10.91 -2.39 0.93
C GLY A 47 -12.13 -2.54 1.85
N THR A 48 -13.22 -3.01 1.28
CA THR A 48 -14.51 -3.21 1.96
C THR A 48 -14.89 -4.69 1.97
N MET A 49 -16.00 -5.03 2.64
CA MET A 49 -16.54 -6.40 2.57
C MET A 49 -17.02 -6.76 1.16
N GLU A 50 -17.45 -5.77 0.36
CA GLU A 50 -17.86 -5.98 -1.04
C GLU A 50 -16.69 -6.36 -1.93
N THR A 51 -15.52 -5.76 -1.71
CA THR A 51 -14.31 -6.01 -2.53
C THR A 51 -13.49 -7.20 -2.03
N MET A 52 -13.38 -7.36 -0.71
CA MET A 52 -12.45 -8.29 -0.06
C MET A 52 -13.13 -9.44 0.68
N GLY A 53 -14.47 -9.45 0.80
CA GLY A 53 -15.23 -10.45 1.56
C GLY A 53 -15.15 -11.88 1.00
N HIS A 54 -14.58 -12.06 -0.20
CA HIS A 54 -14.25 -13.38 -0.75
C HIS A 54 -13.08 -14.07 0.00
N ILE A 55 -12.31 -13.32 0.80
CA ILE A 55 -11.24 -13.87 1.66
C ILE A 55 -11.87 -14.39 2.95
N PRO A 56 -11.71 -15.69 3.29
CA PRO A 56 -12.29 -16.25 4.50
C PRO A 56 -11.82 -15.53 5.76
N ASN A 57 -12.77 -15.11 6.60
CA ASN A 57 -12.52 -14.37 7.85
C ASN A 57 -11.81 -13.01 7.63
N TYR A 58 -11.99 -12.39 6.47
CA TYR A 58 -11.53 -11.04 6.23
C TYR A 58 -12.15 -10.06 7.21
N LYS A 59 -11.36 -9.09 7.64
CA LYS A 59 -11.82 -7.92 8.40
C LYS A 59 -11.39 -6.66 7.68
N ILE A 60 -12.28 -5.67 7.62
CA ILE A 60 -11.96 -4.36 7.04
C ILE A 60 -10.70 -3.81 7.71
N GLY A 61 -9.78 -3.27 6.91
CA GLY A 61 -8.49 -2.77 7.39
C GLY A 61 -7.47 -3.86 7.72
N ALA A 62 -7.61 -5.06 7.15
CA ALA A 62 -6.68 -6.18 7.37
C ALA A 62 -5.21 -5.80 7.19
N SER A 63 -4.87 -5.01 6.18
CA SER A 63 -3.52 -4.49 5.94
C SER A 63 -3.10 -3.46 6.99
N LEU A 64 -4.01 -2.60 7.42
CA LEU A 64 -3.72 -1.60 8.45
C LEU A 64 -3.41 -2.28 9.79
N TYR A 65 -4.14 -3.33 10.17
CA TYR A 65 -3.82 -4.15 11.35
C TYR A 65 -2.49 -4.89 11.21
N MET A 66 -2.15 -5.36 9.99
CA MET A 66 -0.85 -5.94 9.71
C MET A 66 0.27 -4.91 9.95
N TRP A 67 0.13 -3.69 9.43
CA TRP A 67 1.12 -2.62 9.65
C TRP A 67 1.22 -2.23 11.12
N GLN A 68 0.09 -2.10 11.82
CA GLN A 68 0.04 -1.76 13.24
C GLN A 68 0.78 -2.79 14.10
N GLU A 69 0.68 -4.10 13.78
CA GLU A 69 1.37 -5.17 14.50
C GLU A 69 2.86 -5.24 14.11
N PHE A 70 3.19 -5.01 12.83
CA PHE A 70 4.56 -5.07 12.35
C PHE A 70 5.41 -3.88 12.84
N PHE A 71 4.80 -2.70 12.96
CA PHE A 71 5.43 -1.49 13.48
C PHE A 71 4.78 -1.08 14.81
N PRO A 72 5.23 -1.63 15.95
CA PRO A 72 4.54 -1.46 17.22
C PRO A 72 4.51 0.00 17.73
N GLU A 73 5.40 0.85 17.23
CA GLU A 73 5.49 2.28 17.59
C GLU A 73 4.80 3.20 16.56
N ALA A 74 4.38 2.66 15.41
CA ALA A 74 3.84 3.48 14.34
C ALA A 74 2.38 3.87 14.55
N GLN A 75 2.04 5.10 14.16
CA GLN A 75 0.68 5.50 13.85
C GLN A 75 0.36 5.07 12.44
N VAL A 76 -0.76 4.37 12.25
CA VAL A 76 -1.20 3.85 10.95
C VAL A 76 -2.42 4.63 10.49
N PHE A 77 -2.39 5.10 9.27
CA PHE A 77 -3.49 5.81 8.63
C PHE A 77 -3.94 5.04 7.39
N GLY A 78 -5.24 5.02 7.17
CA GLY A 78 -5.83 4.51 5.94
C GLY A 78 -6.73 5.56 5.30
N ALA A 79 -6.85 5.52 3.98
CA ALA A 79 -7.80 6.33 3.24
C ALA A 79 -8.50 5.49 2.17
N ASP A 80 -9.78 5.73 1.95
CA ASP A 80 -10.58 5.00 0.96
C ASP A 80 -11.73 5.90 0.49
N ILE A 81 -12.20 5.68 -0.73
CA ILE A 81 -13.37 6.38 -1.27
C ILE A 81 -14.68 5.90 -0.64
N SER A 82 -14.69 4.68 -0.09
CA SER A 82 -15.88 4.07 0.50
C SER A 82 -16.02 4.38 2.00
N PRO A 83 -17.14 4.92 2.45
CA PRO A 83 -17.41 5.09 3.89
C PRO A 83 -17.48 3.73 4.62
N ASN A 84 -17.77 2.63 3.91
CA ASN A 84 -17.81 1.28 4.47
C ASN A 84 -16.42 0.70 4.79
N ALA A 85 -15.33 1.37 4.35
CA ALA A 85 -13.97 0.99 4.68
C ALA A 85 -13.45 1.64 5.98
N MET A 86 -14.23 2.57 6.56
CA MET A 86 -13.76 3.35 7.70
C MET A 86 -13.71 2.52 8.99
N ILE A 87 -12.56 2.61 9.66
CA ILE A 87 -12.32 2.02 10.99
C ILE A 87 -11.59 3.02 11.88
N ASP A 88 -11.70 2.85 13.18
CA ASP A 88 -10.94 3.59 14.19
C ASP A 88 -10.47 2.61 15.27
N ASP A 89 -9.17 2.63 15.57
CA ASP A 89 -8.57 1.80 16.61
C ASP A 89 -7.43 2.58 17.25
N LYS A 90 -6.84 2.09 18.36
CA LYS A 90 -5.81 2.78 19.19
C LYS A 90 -4.75 3.53 18.38
N ARG A 91 -4.19 2.91 17.34
CA ARG A 91 -3.14 3.48 16.48
C ARG A 91 -3.51 3.44 15.00
N ILE A 92 -4.78 3.16 14.67
CA ILE A 92 -5.30 3.19 13.29
C ILE A 92 -6.34 4.30 13.23
N LYS A 93 -6.20 5.20 12.25
CA LYS A 93 -7.21 6.20 11.88
C LYS A 93 -7.46 6.15 10.39
N THR A 94 -8.72 6.24 9.99
CA THR A 94 -9.07 6.21 8.58
C THR A 94 -9.84 7.46 8.17
N TYR A 95 -9.72 7.81 6.89
CA TYR A 95 -10.30 9.01 6.32
C TYR A 95 -10.96 8.70 4.97
N LEU A 96 -12.09 9.32 4.72
CA LEU A 96 -12.72 9.30 3.41
C LEU A 96 -11.89 10.18 2.47
N CYS A 97 -11.45 9.61 1.33
CA CYS A 97 -10.64 10.30 0.35
C CYS A 97 -10.77 9.62 -1.03
N ASP A 98 -11.09 10.40 -2.04
CA ASP A 98 -10.97 10.01 -3.44
C ASP A 98 -9.54 10.26 -3.91
N GLU A 99 -8.83 9.22 -4.38
CA GLU A 99 -7.46 9.30 -4.88
C GLU A 99 -7.30 10.18 -6.14
N THR A 100 -8.42 10.53 -6.79
CA THR A 100 -8.46 11.37 -7.99
C THR A 100 -8.85 12.83 -7.70
N ASP A 101 -9.10 13.17 -6.44
CA ASP A 101 -9.43 14.52 -6.00
C ASP A 101 -8.24 15.17 -5.29
N GLU A 102 -7.61 16.13 -5.95
CA GLU A 102 -6.42 16.82 -5.45
C GLU A 102 -6.67 17.52 -4.10
N GLU A 103 -7.85 18.13 -3.93
CA GLU A 103 -8.17 18.85 -2.70
C GLU A 103 -8.39 17.89 -1.52
N GLN A 104 -9.04 16.75 -1.75
CA GLN A 104 -9.19 15.72 -0.72
C GLN A 104 -7.84 15.11 -0.33
N ILE A 105 -6.92 14.91 -1.29
CA ILE A 105 -5.56 14.44 -1.01
C ILE A 105 -4.80 15.46 -0.14
N LYS A 106 -4.89 16.76 -0.44
CA LYS A 106 -4.28 17.82 0.39
C LYS A 106 -4.85 17.84 1.79
N GLN A 107 -6.17 17.72 1.93
CA GLN A 107 -6.84 17.64 3.24
C GLN A 107 -6.43 16.39 4.00
N LEU A 108 -6.27 15.24 3.33
CA LEU A 108 -5.75 14.01 3.94
C LEU A 108 -4.35 14.24 4.51
N VAL A 109 -3.42 14.80 3.72
CA VAL A 109 -2.05 15.07 4.19
C VAL A 109 -2.06 16.07 5.36
N ASN A 110 -2.92 17.08 5.34
CA ASN A 110 -3.06 18.02 6.46
C ASN A 110 -3.52 17.32 7.76
N LYS A 111 -4.35 16.27 7.67
CA LYS A 111 -4.82 15.50 8.84
C LYS A 111 -3.79 14.47 9.31
N VAL A 112 -3.08 13.83 8.37
CA VAL A 112 -2.11 12.77 8.64
C VAL A 112 -0.76 13.34 9.03
N GLY A 113 -0.37 14.50 8.48
CA GLY A 113 0.97 15.10 8.54
C GLY A 113 1.81 14.74 7.32
N SER A 114 2.77 15.60 7.01
CA SER A 114 3.70 15.43 5.88
C SER A 114 4.87 14.46 6.17
N ASP A 115 5.06 14.07 7.42
CA ASP A 115 6.16 13.23 7.91
C ASP A 115 5.88 11.71 7.79
N VAL A 116 5.11 11.31 6.77
CA VAL A 116 4.84 9.90 6.45
C VAL A 116 6.14 9.19 6.06
N ASP A 117 6.45 8.07 6.72
CA ASP A 117 7.62 7.23 6.44
C ASP A 117 7.36 6.23 5.32
N LEU A 118 6.16 5.65 5.32
CA LEU A 118 5.72 4.63 4.36
C LEU A 118 4.35 5.02 3.81
N PHE A 119 4.27 5.18 2.49
CA PHE A 119 3.02 5.38 1.77
C PHE A 119 2.77 4.22 0.81
N ILE A 120 1.60 3.57 0.93
CA ILE A 120 1.16 2.48 0.07
C ILE A 120 -0.03 2.97 -0.75
N ASP A 121 0.07 2.85 -2.07
CA ASP A 121 -1.02 3.06 -3.02
C ASP A 121 -1.56 1.70 -3.47
N ASP A 122 -2.69 1.31 -2.91
CA ASP A 122 -3.39 0.04 -3.16
C ASP A 122 -4.89 0.30 -3.46
N ALA A 123 -5.19 1.42 -4.14
CA ALA A 123 -6.55 1.88 -4.38
C ALA A 123 -7.18 1.27 -5.64
N SER A 124 -7.40 2.05 -6.71
CA SER A 124 -8.17 1.60 -7.87
C SER A 124 -7.36 0.77 -8.88
N HIS A 125 -6.04 0.82 -8.83
CA HIS A 125 -5.09 0.19 -9.76
C HIS A 125 -5.16 0.70 -11.21
N PHE A 126 -5.92 1.77 -11.49
CA PHE A 126 -5.88 2.41 -12.79
C PHE A 126 -4.59 3.21 -12.97
N VAL A 127 -3.90 3.00 -14.10
CA VAL A 127 -2.62 3.66 -14.41
C VAL A 127 -2.70 5.18 -14.29
N SER A 128 -3.80 5.79 -14.79
CA SER A 128 -4.03 7.23 -14.69
C SER A 128 -4.15 7.72 -13.25
N HIS A 129 -4.82 6.96 -12.39
CA HIS A 129 -5.03 7.31 -10.99
C HIS A 129 -3.73 7.15 -10.20
N GLN A 130 -2.99 6.05 -10.41
CA GLN A 130 -1.67 5.83 -9.79
C GLN A 130 -0.68 6.95 -10.15
N ILE A 131 -0.68 7.43 -11.41
CA ILE A 131 0.14 8.57 -11.83
C ILE A 131 -0.34 9.87 -11.19
N PHE A 132 -1.65 10.11 -11.17
CA PHE A 132 -2.24 11.31 -10.59
C PHE A 132 -1.95 11.38 -9.09
N LEU A 133 -2.25 10.33 -8.34
CA LEU A 133 -2.01 10.26 -6.90
C LEU A 133 -0.53 10.50 -6.57
N ALA A 134 0.39 9.82 -7.28
CA ALA A 134 1.82 10.00 -7.06
C ALA A 134 2.27 11.45 -7.27
N LYS A 135 1.84 12.10 -8.36
CA LYS A 135 2.18 13.50 -8.66
C LYS A 135 1.59 14.49 -7.67
N THR A 136 0.42 14.18 -7.12
CA THR A 136 -0.27 15.06 -6.18
C THR A 136 0.27 14.91 -4.77
N ILE A 137 0.51 13.68 -4.30
CA ILE A 137 0.84 13.45 -2.90
C ILE A 137 2.34 13.57 -2.59
N LEU A 138 3.23 13.13 -3.50
CA LEU A 138 4.67 13.14 -3.25
C LEU A 138 5.23 14.53 -2.93
N PRO A 139 4.83 15.62 -3.60
CA PRO A 139 5.28 16.98 -3.24
C PRO A 139 4.83 17.45 -1.86
N LEU A 140 3.81 16.82 -1.28
CA LEU A 140 3.25 17.16 0.03
C LEU A 140 3.90 16.38 1.18
N LEU A 141 4.61 15.29 0.86
CA LEU A 141 5.26 14.43 1.83
C LEU A 141 6.76 14.73 1.96
N LYS A 142 7.38 14.24 3.03
CA LYS A 142 8.83 14.34 3.20
C LYS A 142 9.59 13.68 2.05
N LYS A 143 10.78 14.19 1.72
CA LYS A 143 11.56 13.74 0.56
C LYS A 143 11.98 12.27 0.59
N ASP A 144 12.20 11.72 1.77
CA ASP A 144 12.66 10.34 2.00
C ASP A 144 11.53 9.34 2.27
N VAL A 145 10.27 9.71 1.98
CA VAL A 145 9.13 8.80 2.06
C VAL A 145 9.37 7.56 1.19
N ILE A 146 9.05 6.38 1.73
CA ILE A 146 9.03 5.14 0.97
C ILE A 146 7.64 5.04 0.34
N TYR A 147 7.54 5.35 -0.95
CA TYR A 147 6.28 5.26 -1.69
C TYR A 147 6.26 4.00 -2.55
N ILE A 148 5.22 3.17 -2.36
CA ILE A 148 5.04 1.91 -3.08
C ILE A 148 3.64 1.87 -3.67
N ILE A 149 3.57 1.61 -4.98
CA ILE A 149 2.34 1.35 -5.71
C ILE A 149 2.18 -0.17 -5.84
N GLU A 150 1.02 -0.70 -5.44
CA GLU A 150 0.66 -2.11 -5.58
C GLU A 150 -0.12 -2.40 -6.87
N ASP A 151 -0.21 -3.66 -7.23
CA ASP A 151 -1.00 -4.19 -8.36
C ASP A 151 -0.75 -3.47 -9.70
N VAL A 152 0.51 -3.14 -9.97
CA VAL A 152 0.93 -2.36 -11.14
C VAL A 152 0.72 -3.16 -12.43
N GLY A 153 -0.31 -2.81 -13.20
CA GLY A 153 -0.62 -3.46 -14.47
C GLY A 153 0.37 -3.13 -15.60
N MET A 154 0.74 -1.85 -15.72
CA MET A 154 1.55 -1.30 -16.81
C MET A 154 2.70 -0.42 -16.30
N PRO A 155 3.76 -1.02 -15.73
CA PRO A 155 4.83 -0.25 -15.06
C PRO A 155 5.53 0.76 -15.97
N ASP A 156 5.73 0.44 -17.25
CA ASP A 156 6.41 1.36 -18.18
C ASP A 156 5.58 2.60 -18.50
N HIS A 157 4.24 2.50 -18.48
CA HIS A 157 3.36 3.66 -18.64
C HIS A 157 3.40 4.55 -17.39
N ILE A 158 3.39 3.94 -16.21
CA ILE A 158 3.49 4.71 -14.96
C ILE A 158 4.86 5.41 -14.89
N LYS A 159 5.97 4.73 -15.20
CA LYS A 159 7.31 5.33 -15.25
C LYS A 159 7.38 6.52 -16.22
N LYS A 160 6.78 6.41 -17.40
CA LYS A 160 6.69 7.52 -18.35
C LYS A 160 5.88 8.70 -17.79
N GLY A 161 4.78 8.41 -17.10
CA GLY A 161 3.96 9.41 -16.42
C GLY A 161 4.67 10.08 -15.25
N LEU A 162 5.58 9.37 -14.58
CA LEU A 162 6.36 9.80 -13.42
C LEU A 162 7.83 10.09 -13.78
N ILE A 163 8.08 10.69 -14.95
CA ILE A 163 9.44 10.91 -15.47
C ILE A 163 10.32 11.77 -14.55
N ASP A 164 9.71 12.62 -13.72
CA ASP A 164 10.41 13.48 -12.76
C ASP A 164 10.82 12.74 -11.47
N TYR A 165 10.43 11.49 -11.33
CA TYR A 165 10.72 10.63 -10.18
C TYR A 165 11.63 9.46 -10.57
N ASP A 166 12.32 8.89 -9.59
CA ASP A 166 13.05 7.63 -9.75
C ASP A 166 12.11 6.45 -9.47
N CYS A 167 11.83 5.65 -10.51
CA CYS A 167 10.85 4.57 -10.47
C CYS A 167 11.51 3.21 -10.66
N HIS A 168 11.39 2.32 -9.68
CA HIS A 168 11.97 0.98 -9.70
C HIS A 168 10.90 -0.11 -9.53
N VAL A 169 10.91 -1.12 -10.41
CA VAL A 169 10.07 -2.34 -10.27
C VAL A 169 10.93 -3.41 -9.59
N PRO A 170 10.66 -3.76 -8.33
CA PRO A 170 11.42 -4.77 -7.63
C PRO A 170 11.08 -6.17 -8.14
N ARG A 171 12.02 -7.10 -7.95
CA ARG A 171 11.77 -8.52 -8.21
C ARG A 171 10.97 -9.11 -7.04
N ILE A 172 9.71 -9.47 -7.30
CA ILE A 172 8.87 -10.16 -6.33
C ILE A 172 8.98 -11.67 -6.55
N PRO A 173 9.17 -12.47 -5.49
CA PRO A 173 9.16 -13.93 -5.62
C PRO A 173 7.74 -14.40 -5.94
N HIS A 174 7.53 -14.97 -7.12
CA HIS A 174 6.22 -15.49 -7.53
C HIS A 174 6.01 -16.94 -7.09
N LYS A 175 4.76 -17.29 -6.77
CA LYS A 175 4.36 -18.70 -6.64
C LYS A 175 4.50 -19.39 -8.00
N ARG A 176 5.15 -20.55 -8.04
CA ARG A 176 5.41 -21.36 -9.26
C ARG A 176 4.17 -21.87 -10.00
N TYR A 177 2.95 -21.50 -9.58
CA TYR A 177 1.70 -22.14 -9.98
C TYR A 177 0.97 -21.52 -11.17
N LEU A 178 1.48 -20.48 -11.81
CA LEU A 178 0.83 -19.90 -12.98
C LEU A 178 1.66 -20.13 -14.24
N ARG A 179 1.64 -21.38 -14.75
CA ARG A 179 1.97 -21.66 -16.16
C ARG A 179 1.03 -20.80 -17.01
N ASN A 180 1.56 -19.88 -17.80
CA ASN A 180 0.90 -19.04 -18.81
C ASN A 180 0.14 -17.77 -18.35
N ARG A 181 0.35 -17.19 -17.17
CA ARG A 181 -0.16 -15.85 -16.85
C ARG A 181 0.99 -14.91 -16.49
N ILE A 182 0.93 -13.67 -17.01
CA ILE A 182 1.81 -12.59 -16.57
C ILE A 182 1.64 -12.45 -15.06
N PRO A 183 2.71 -12.46 -14.26
CA PRO A 183 2.59 -12.28 -12.82
C PRO A 183 1.84 -10.99 -12.51
N LYS A 184 0.72 -11.10 -11.80
CA LYS A 184 -0.05 -9.91 -11.37
C LYS A 184 0.62 -9.19 -10.20
N ASP A 185 1.47 -9.92 -9.44
CA ASP A 185 2.20 -9.37 -8.28
C ASP A 185 3.31 -8.44 -8.77
N ARG A 186 2.99 -7.17 -8.94
CA ARG A 186 3.96 -6.14 -9.31
C ARG A 186 3.83 -4.94 -8.38
N LEU A 187 4.97 -4.51 -7.88
CA LEU A 187 5.12 -3.27 -7.13
C LEU A 187 5.93 -2.28 -7.95
N LEU A 188 5.69 -1.01 -7.73
CA LEU A 188 6.55 0.07 -8.19
C LEU A 188 6.96 0.92 -6.99
N ILE A 189 8.27 1.06 -6.77
CA ILE A 189 8.80 2.00 -5.77
C ILE A 189 9.04 3.31 -6.48
N VAL A 190 8.52 4.39 -5.91
CA VAL A 190 8.69 5.76 -6.43
C VAL A 190 9.47 6.57 -5.40
N LYS A 191 10.49 7.30 -5.87
CA LYS A 191 11.34 8.17 -5.04
C LYS A 191 11.47 9.54 -5.66
N ASN A 192 11.63 10.55 -4.83
CA ASN A 192 12.09 11.86 -5.28
C ASN A 192 13.50 11.74 -5.88
N LYS A 193 13.75 12.48 -6.96
CA LYS A 193 15.10 12.62 -7.52
C LYS A 193 15.95 13.60 -6.72
#